data_c6391b00578a560dfa6f8d4712369cdd
#
_entry.id   c6391b00578a560dfa6f8d4712369cdd
#
_cell.length_a   1.000
_cell.length_b   1.000
_cell.length_c   1.000
_cell.angle_alpha   90.00
_cell.angle_beta   90.00
_cell.angle_gamma   90.00
#
_symmetry.space_group_name_H-M   'P 1'
#
loop_
_entity.id
_entity.type
_entity.pdbx_description
1 polymer ?
#
loop_
_entity_poly.entity_id
_entity_poly.type
_entity_poly.pdbx_seq_one_letter_code
_entity_poly.pdbx_strand_id
1 'polypeptide(L)'
;MTELPQELARASAMLDVRRFDEALALLARVVSAEPESSRAWCLMARAHLGAERYTEAISAANRAVSLDPADEWPHRLASNALVHLGNFPDALRAADEARRLAPGYWQTHVCVAQAALAGQRPGVAAEAASRARALAPNEPDVHFLSGKVSLARGQLAEAREHQEQALALDPAHSGAMNELGRIRLRRHDTAGAIRHFISAARATPEERIYSRNIDVVLLRTVSRTIYVFTLVALILIWIPAVTHLDRLPFVIALGMTAGLTAACFAWIVLRMPREARRLVRRTLRAPRVAAALALASGGVAVAFGLVAFAPAADLTGVLPVAVVITVAARLAAFAALRGAARKHLRVVLSAVRPGDLAHRPQGEHGRAAQQPVDGPHAEDRGRPERGGQRPVDRVPDHADAVSREDAERADPGE
;
A
#
# COMPACT_ATOMS: atom_id res chain seq x y z
N MET A 1 -27.89 34.90 -0.48
CA MET A 1 -26.92 34.36 0.49
C MET A 1 -27.03 32.84 0.75
N THR A 2 -27.89 32.11 0.03
CA THR A 2 -28.09 30.64 0.24
C THR A 2 -27.29 29.74 -0.70
N GLU A 3 -26.54 30.30 -1.65
CA GLU A 3 -25.84 29.50 -2.68
C GLU A 3 -24.47 28.95 -2.25
N LEU A 4 -23.70 29.69 -1.45
CA LEU A 4 -22.34 29.27 -1.05
C LEU A 4 -22.29 27.94 -0.30
N PRO A 5 -23.12 27.68 0.74
CA PRO A 5 -23.09 26.39 1.43
C PRO A 5 -23.45 25.21 0.49
N GLN A 6 -24.35 25.45 -0.47
CA GLN A 6 -24.74 24.42 -1.45
C GLN A 6 -23.61 24.16 -2.46
N GLU A 7 -22.91 25.20 -2.94
CA GLU A 7 -21.77 25.05 -3.85
C GLU A 7 -20.60 24.33 -3.17
N LEU A 8 -20.28 24.64 -1.90
CA LEU A 8 -19.28 23.94 -1.13
C LEU A 8 -19.65 22.47 -0.89
N ALA A 9 -20.91 22.18 -0.56
CA ALA A 9 -21.40 20.82 -0.42
C ALA A 9 -21.30 20.04 -1.75
N ARG A 10 -21.67 20.70 -2.87
CA ARG A 10 -21.55 20.12 -4.21
C ARG A 10 -20.09 19.85 -4.57
N ALA A 11 -19.19 20.79 -4.29
CA ALA A 11 -17.76 20.59 -4.50
C ALA A 11 -17.22 19.41 -3.68
N SER A 12 -17.62 19.34 -2.40
CA SER A 12 -17.23 18.20 -1.54
C SER A 12 -17.72 16.86 -2.11
N ALA A 13 -18.98 16.79 -2.55
CA ALA A 13 -19.52 15.57 -3.18
C ALA A 13 -18.77 15.19 -4.47
N MET A 14 -18.34 16.18 -5.27
CA MET A 14 -17.48 15.90 -6.45
C MET A 14 -16.12 15.34 -6.05
N LEU A 15 -15.53 15.84 -4.96
CA LEU A 15 -14.26 15.33 -4.44
C LEU A 15 -14.38 13.89 -3.95
N ASP A 16 -15.49 13.53 -3.32
CA ASP A 16 -15.76 12.18 -2.81
C ASP A 16 -15.87 11.14 -3.94
N VAL A 17 -16.38 11.57 -5.12
CA VAL A 17 -16.42 10.74 -6.34
C VAL A 17 -15.23 10.97 -7.27
N ARG A 18 -14.16 11.61 -6.78
CA ARG A 18 -12.88 11.85 -7.48
C ARG A 18 -12.99 12.69 -8.76
N ARG A 19 -14.01 13.53 -8.89
CA ARG A 19 -14.19 14.48 -10.00
C ARG A 19 -13.42 15.78 -9.72
N PHE A 20 -12.09 15.68 -9.60
CA PHE A 20 -11.24 16.74 -9.08
C PHE A 20 -11.24 17.99 -9.97
N ASP A 21 -11.13 17.84 -11.29
CA ASP A 21 -11.09 19.00 -12.19
C ASP A 21 -12.43 19.77 -12.21
N GLU A 22 -13.55 19.08 -12.10
CA GLU A 22 -14.88 19.70 -12.01
C GLU A 22 -15.06 20.42 -10.66
N ALA A 23 -14.59 19.79 -9.57
CA ALA A 23 -14.59 20.43 -8.26
C ALA A 23 -13.73 21.69 -8.26
N LEU A 24 -12.53 21.67 -8.89
CA LEU A 24 -11.65 22.81 -9.02
C LEU A 24 -12.30 23.95 -9.82
N ALA A 25 -13.00 23.65 -10.93
CA ALA A 25 -13.71 24.66 -11.71
C ALA A 25 -14.85 25.32 -10.92
N LEU A 26 -15.58 24.54 -10.10
CA LEU A 26 -16.61 25.08 -9.21
C LEU A 26 -15.99 25.94 -8.11
N LEU A 27 -14.96 25.42 -7.42
CA LEU A 27 -14.30 26.11 -6.32
C LEU A 27 -13.59 27.41 -6.77
N ALA A 28 -13.04 27.45 -7.99
CA ALA A 28 -12.48 28.68 -8.55
C ALA A 28 -13.50 29.81 -8.64
N ARG A 29 -14.74 29.50 -9.02
CA ARG A 29 -15.84 30.48 -9.01
C ARG A 29 -16.21 30.91 -7.59
N VAL A 30 -16.27 29.96 -6.67
CA VAL A 30 -16.58 30.22 -5.27
C VAL A 30 -15.57 31.15 -4.64
N VAL A 31 -14.24 30.88 -4.78
CA VAL A 31 -13.20 31.74 -4.21
C VAL A 31 -13.06 33.08 -4.92
N SER A 32 -13.53 33.20 -6.19
CA SER A 32 -13.61 34.50 -6.88
C SER A 32 -14.74 35.38 -6.34
N ALA A 33 -15.86 34.75 -5.94
CA ALA A 33 -17.00 35.45 -5.34
C ALA A 33 -16.76 35.75 -3.84
N GLU A 34 -16.16 34.80 -3.13
CA GLU A 34 -15.90 34.89 -1.69
C GLU A 34 -14.45 34.49 -1.36
N PRO A 35 -13.49 35.38 -1.61
CA PRO A 35 -12.05 35.09 -1.45
C PRO A 35 -11.62 34.87 0.01
N GLU A 36 -12.45 35.24 0.97
CA GLU A 36 -12.20 35.11 2.40
C GLU A 36 -12.78 33.82 3.00
N SER A 37 -13.40 32.95 2.20
CA SER A 37 -13.89 31.67 2.65
C SER A 37 -12.74 30.66 2.88
N SER A 38 -12.23 30.54 4.11
CA SER A 38 -11.21 29.53 4.49
C SER A 38 -11.64 28.13 4.06
N ARG A 39 -12.91 27.79 4.25
CA ARG A 39 -13.49 26.49 3.88
C ARG A 39 -13.38 26.21 2.38
N ALA A 40 -13.61 27.22 1.52
CA ALA A 40 -13.48 27.06 0.08
C ALA A 40 -12.01 26.77 -0.33
N TRP A 41 -11.07 27.47 0.30
CA TRP A 41 -9.64 27.23 0.09
C TRP A 41 -9.18 25.87 0.59
N CYS A 42 -9.71 25.37 1.70
CA CYS A 42 -9.46 24.00 2.16
C CYS A 42 -9.96 22.95 1.16
N LEU A 43 -11.18 23.12 0.63
CA LEU A 43 -11.69 22.21 -0.40
C LEU A 43 -10.87 22.31 -1.69
N MET A 44 -10.40 23.49 -2.07
CA MET A 44 -9.50 23.68 -3.22
C MET A 44 -8.16 22.96 -3.00
N ALA A 45 -7.57 23.06 -1.80
CA ALA A 45 -6.37 22.31 -1.44
C ALA A 45 -6.60 20.80 -1.52
N ARG A 46 -7.73 20.31 -1.02
CA ARG A 46 -8.13 18.90 -1.12
C ARG A 46 -8.31 18.45 -2.57
N ALA A 47 -8.91 19.31 -3.42
CA ALA A 47 -9.07 19.05 -4.85
C ALA A 47 -7.72 18.94 -5.58
N HIS A 48 -6.81 19.88 -5.32
CA HIS A 48 -5.46 19.85 -5.87
C HIS A 48 -4.66 18.63 -5.41
N LEU A 49 -4.77 18.24 -4.12
CA LEU A 49 -4.19 16.98 -3.61
C LEU A 49 -4.69 15.76 -4.38
N GLY A 50 -6.01 15.65 -4.59
CA GLY A 50 -6.60 14.55 -5.33
C GLY A 50 -6.21 14.53 -6.81
N ALA A 51 -5.96 15.70 -7.41
CA ALA A 51 -5.46 15.87 -8.77
C ALA A 51 -3.93 15.74 -8.87
N GLU A 52 -3.22 15.39 -7.79
CA GLU A 52 -1.75 15.27 -7.70
C GLU A 52 -1.01 16.59 -7.99
N ARG A 53 -1.68 17.73 -7.82
CA ARG A 53 -1.11 19.08 -7.98
C ARG A 53 -0.66 19.62 -6.61
N TYR A 54 0.44 19.05 -6.11
CA TYR A 54 0.84 19.22 -4.70
C TYR A 54 1.28 20.65 -4.36
N THR A 55 1.92 21.35 -5.28
CA THR A 55 2.37 22.76 -5.09
C THR A 55 1.18 23.69 -4.94
N GLU A 56 0.16 23.52 -5.79
CA GLU A 56 -1.07 24.28 -5.76
C GLU A 56 -1.89 23.95 -4.51
N ALA A 57 -1.85 22.69 -4.07
CA ALA A 57 -2.49 22.26 -2.81
C ALA A 57 -1.89 23.00 -1.60
N ILE A 58 -0.56 23.14 -1.53
CA ILE A 58 0.13 23.89 -0.48
C ILE A 58 -0.27 25.37 -0.53
N SER A 59 -0.29 25.96 -1.72
CA SER A 59 -0.67 27.37 -1.89
C SER A 59 -2.08 27.65 -1.40
N ALA A 60 -3.03 26.79 -1.77
CA ALA A 60 -4.42 26.89 -1.32
C ALA A 60 -4.55 26.66 0.21
N ALA A 61 -3.83 25.68 0.76
CA ALA A 61 -3.81 25.43 2.20
C ALA A 61 -3.22 26.62 2.97
N ASN A 62 -2.11 27.22 2.49
CA ASN A 62 -1.53 28.42 3.12
C ASN A 62 -2.48 29.61 3.08
N ARG A 63 -3.26 29.76 2.00
CA ARG A 63 -4.29 30.79 1.95
C ARG A 63 -5.39 30.55 2.99
N ALA A 64 -5.83 29.29 3.15
CA ALA A 64 -6.79 28.92 4.20
C ALA A 64 -6.24 29.22 5.61
N VAL A 65 -4.97 28.88 5.92
CA VAL A 65 -4.29 29.24 7.17
C VAL A 65 -4.26 30.73 7.41
N SER A 66 -4.02 31.55 6.36
CA SER A 66 -3.99 33.02 6.50
C SER A 66 -5.36 33.61 6.84
N LEU A 67 -6.44 32.91 6.49
CA LEU A 67 -7.82 33.33 6.76
C LEU A 67 -8.34 32.82 8.09
N ASP A 68 -7.97 31.60 8.46
CA ASP A 68 -8.29 30.99 9.75
C ASP A 68 -7.09 30.24 10.30
N PRO A 69 -6.23 30.88 11.10
CA PRO A 69 -5.06 30.26 11.69
C PRO A 69 -5.36 29.22 12.78
N ALA A 70 -6.59 29.16 13.27
CA ALA A 70 -7.02 28.21 14.29
C ALA A 70 -7.56 26.88 13.73
N ASP A 71 -7.83 26.84 12.41
CA ASP A 71 -8.28 25.62 11.74
C ASP A 71 -7.09 24.66 11.55
N GLU A 72 -7.25 23.43 12.02
CA GLU A 72 -6.27 22.36 11.89
C GLU A 72 -6.22 21.75 10.48
N TRP A 73 -7.35 21.82 9.76
CA TRP A 73 -7.53 21.10 8.51
C TRP A 73 -6.55 21.52 7.39
N PRO A 74 -6.32 22.83 7.12
CA PRO A 74 -5.35 23.23 6.10
C PRO A 74 -3.92 22.78 6.41
N HIS A 75 -3.55 22.70 7.70
CA HIS A 75 -2.24 22.16 8.10
C HIS A 75 -2.10 20.67 7.77
N ARG A 76 -3.14 19.86 7.96
CA ARG A 76 -3.16 18.45 7.54
C ARG A 76 -3.05 18.31 6.02
N LEU A 77 -3.76 19.15 5.26
CA LEU A 77 -3.68 19.15 3.80
C LEU A 77 -2.27 19.53 3.31
N ALA A 78 -1.67 20.57 3.88
CA ALA A 78 -0.31 20.97 3.58
C ALA A 78 0.71 19.88 3.90
N SER A 79 0.59 19.22 5.07
CA SER A 79 1.45 18.10 5.45
C SER A 79 1.37 16.97 4.43
N ASN A 80 0.17 16.60 4.00
CA ASN A 80 -0.02 15.53 3.00
C ASN A 80 0.64 15.90 1.65
N ALA A 81 0.45 17.13 1.17
CA ALA A 81 1.10 17.61 -0.06
C ALA A 81 2.63 17.58 0.05
N LEU A 82 3.18 18.03 1.19
CA LEU A 82 4.63 18.05 1.45
C LEU A 82 5.22 16.62 1.51
N VAL A 83 4.48 15.65 2.05
CA VAL A 83 4.88 14.23 2.00
C VAL A 83 5.03 13.75 0.56
N HIS A 84 4.09 14.09 -0.33
CA HIS A 84 4.14 13.70 -1.74
C HIS A 84 5.28 14.39 -2.50
N LEU A 85 5.65 15.61 -2.12
CA LEU A 85 6.81 16.33 -2.67
C LEU A 85 8.16 15.84 -2.09
N GLY A 86 8.13 14.96 -1.09
CA GLY A 86 9.35 14.46 -0.43
C GLY A 86 9.95 15.45 0.58
N ASN A 87 9.27 16.51 0.91
CA ASN A 87 9.71 17.48 1.93
C ASN A 87 9.22 17.05 3.32
N PHE A 88 9.82 16.00 3.86
CA PHE A 88 9.39 15.36 5.11
C PHE A 88 9.57 16.22 6.36
N PRO A 89 10.63 17.05 6.50
CA PRO A 89 10.75 17.93 7.66
C PRO A 89 9.60 18.93 7.77
N ASP A 90 9.22 19.55 6.66
CA ASP A 90 8.14 20.53 6.64
C ASP A 90 6.77 19.85 6.78
N ALA A 91 6.61 18.65 6.19
CA ALA A 91 5.42 17.83 6.38
C ALA A 91 5.19 17.53 7.86
N LEU A 92 6.23 17.12 8.58
CA LEU A 92 6.12 16.83 10.01
C LEU A 92 5.81 18.08 10.82
N ARG A 93 6.40 19.25 10.49
CA ARG A 93 6.07 20.51 11.14
C ARG A 93 4.60 20.91 10.95
N ALA A 94 4.09 20.79 9.71
CA ALA A 94 2.69 21.07 9.43
C ALA A 94 1.74 20.09 10.16
N ALA A 95 2.08 18.79 10.21
CA ALA A 95 1.32 17.81 10.95
C ALA A 95 1.31 18.08 12.48
N ASP A 96 2.46 18.48 13.03
CA ASP A 96 2.57 18.84 14.46
C ASP A 96 1.76 20.09 14.79
N GLU A 97 1.69 21.05 13.88
CA GLU A 97 0.85 22.23 14.05
C GLU A 97 -0.64 21.85 14.03
N ALA A 98 -1.09 21.00 13.11
CA ALA A 98 -2.44 20.47 13.11
C ALA A 98 -2.77 19.75 14.44
N ARG A 99 -1.83 18.95 14.97
CA ARG A 99 -1.99 18.26 16.26
C ARG A 99 -2.02 19.21 17.44
N ARG A 100 -1.25 20.32 17.40
CA ARG A 100 -1.26 21.35 18.41
C ARG A 100 -2.61 22.07 18.49
N LEU A 101 -3.21 22.34 17.33
CA LEU A 101 -4.53 22.99 17.22
C LEU A 101 -5.66 22.07 17.67
N ALA A 102 -5.61 20.79 17.31
CA ALA A 102 -6.65 19.81 17.65
C ALA A 102 -6.07 18.50 18.22
N PRO A 103 -5.57 18.49 19.47
CA PRO A 103 -4.90 17.32 20.05
C PRO A 103 -5.84 16.16 20.38
N GLY A 104 -7.14 16.39 20.49
CA GLY A 104 -8.17 15.37 20.69
C GLY A 104 -8.70 14.76 19.40
N TYR A 105 -8.25 15.22 18.25
CA TYR A 105 -8.75 14.77 16.96
C TYR A 105 -7.83 13.70 16.36
N TRP A 106 -8.31 12.47 16.21
CA TRP A 106 -7.47 11.34 15.81
C TRP A 106 -6.77 11.53 14.46
N GLN A 107 -7.38 12.29 13.54
CA GLN A 107 -6.84 12.56 12.21
C GLN A 107 -5.54 13.36 12.25
N THR A 108 -5.36 14.24 13.25
CA THR A 108 -4.11 15.01 13.39
C THR A 108 -2.96 14.10 13.79
N HIS A 109 -3.20 13.11 14.65
CA HIS A 109 -2.23 12.09 15.01
C HIS A 109 -1.91 11.15 13.84
N VAL A 110 -2.91 10.80 13.03
CA VAL A 110 -2.70 10.07 11.77
C VAL A 110 -1.78 10.86 10.85
N CYS A 111 -2.00 12.16 10.71
CA CYS A 111 -1.16 13.04 9.89
C CYS A 111 0.30 13.04 10.36
N VAL A 112 0.55 13.19 11.67
CA VAL A 112 1.90 13.09 12.25
C VAL A 112 2.52 11.72 11.97
N ALA A 113 1.78 10.64 12.16
CA ALA A 113 2.30 9.29 11.91
C ALA A 113 2.64 9.06 10.44
N GLN A 114 1.84 9.56 9.51
CA GLN A 114 2.10 9.47 8.06
C GLN A 114 3.34 10.27 7.66
N ALA A 115 3.47 11.52 8.12
CA ALA A 115 4.64 12.36 7.87
C ALA A 115 5.92 11.75 8.46
N ALA A 116 5.85 11.24 9.68
CA ALA A 116 6.96 10.58 10.35
C ALA A 116 7.39 9.28 9.64
N LEU A 117 6.43 8.45 9.18
CA LEU A 117 6.73 7.26 8.38
C LEU A 117 7.43 7.62 7.07
N ALA A 118 6.93 8.63 6.36
CA ALA A 118 7.54 9.10 5.12
C ALA A 118 8.97 9.62 5.35
N GLY A 119 9.18 10.34 6.46
CA GLY A 119 10.48 10.83 6.90
C GLY A 119 11.38 9.77 7.58
N GLN A 120 11.02 8.48 7.51
CA GLN A 120 11.77 7.35 8.11
C GLN A 120 12.01 7.48 9.62
N ARG A 121 11.02 8.03 10.34
CA ARG A 121 11.02 8.16 11.81
C ARG A 121 9.99 7.22 12.46
N PRO A 122 10.21 5.89 12.43
CA PRO A 122 9.19 4.92 12.86
C PRO A 122 8.86 4.99 14.36
N GLY A 123 9.75 5.52 15.21
CA GLY A 123 9.48 5.74 16.63
C GLY A 123 8.41 6.81 16.86
N VAL A 124 8.56 7.99 16.22
CA VAL A 124 7.57 9.08 16.28
C VAL A 124 6.24 8.62 15.66
N ALA A 125 6.30 7.88 14.54
CA ALA A 125 5.11 7.34 13.92
C ALA A 125 4.36 6.36 14.84
N ALA A 126 5.07 5.54 15.63
CA ALA A 126 4.45 4.59 16.55
C ALA A 126 3.73 5.28 17.70
N GLU A 127 4.32 6.32 18.26
CA GLU A 127 3.69 7.12 19.32
C GLU A 127 2.41 7.79 18.81
N ALA A 128 2.48 8.46 17.67
CA ALA A 128 1.33 9.12 17.05
C ALA A 128 0.23 8.12 16.67
N ALA A 129 0.58 6.96 16.06
CA ALA A 129 -0.39 5.92 15.74
C ALA A 129 -1.05 5.32 16.99
N SER A 130 -0.30 5.14 18.07
CA SER A 130 -0.85 4.68 19.35
C SER A 130 -1.88 5.68 19.90
N ARG A 131 -1.59 6.98 19.80
CA ARG A 131 -2.51 8.03 20.23
C ARG A 131 -3.76 8.08 19.37
N ALA A 132 -3.62 7.99 18.04
CA ALA A 132 -4.75 7.90 17.13
C ALA A 132 -5.66 6.71 17.48
N ARG A 133 -5.07 5.54 17.78
CA ARG A 133 -5.83 4.33 18.17
C ARG A 133 -6.55 4.48 19.50
N ALA A 134 -5.95 5.17 20.46
CA ALA A 134 -6.61 5.46 21.73
C ALA A 134 -7.83 6.38 21.56
N LEU A 135 -7.77 7.32 20.59
CA LEU A 135 -8.87 8.25 20.29
C LEU A 135 -9.96 7.62 19.39
N ALA A 136 -9.58 6.74 18.48
CA ALA A 136 -10.49 6.13 17.51
C ALA A 136 -10.20 4.63 17.34
N PRO A 137 -10.56 3.78 18.32
CA PRO A 137 -10.24 2.35 18.31
C PRO A 137 -11.02 1.56 17.25
N ASN A 138 -12.12 2.07 16.74
CA ASN A 138 -12.97 1.42 15.73
C ASN A 138 -12.81 2.01 14.33
N GLU A 139 -11.78 2.84 14.10
CA GLU A 139 -11.52 3.45 12.80
C GLU A 139 -10.58 2.56 11.98
N PRO A 140 -11.01 2.03 10.81
CA PRO A 140 -10.18 1.14 10.00
C PRO A 140 -8.87 1.78 9.52
N ASP A 141 -8.88 3.08 9.19
CA ASP A 141 -7.69 3.80 8.74
C ASP A 141 -6.62 3.90 9.84
N VAL A 142 -7.02 3.97 11.10
CA VAL A 142 -6.10 4.00 12.24
C VAL A 142 -5.40 2.65 12.42
N HIS A 143 -6.13 1.54 12.28
CA HIS A 143 -5.53 0.20 12.30
C HIS A 143 -4.64 -0.02 11.08
N PHE A 144 -5.08 0.38 9.89
CA PHE A 144 -4.26 0.33 8.68
C PHE A 144 -2.92 1.06 8.86
N LEU A 145 -2.95 2.28 9.39
CA LEU A 145 -1.75 3.06 9.68
C LEU A 145 -0.87 2.38 10.72
N SER A 146 -1.45 1.88 11.82
CA SER A 146 -0.72 1.13 12.86
C SER A 146 0.02 -0.07 12.26
N GLY A 147 -0.62 -0.83 11.37
CA GLY A 147 0.01 -1.91 10.65
C GLY A 147 1.17 -1.47 9.75
N LYS A 148 1.06 -0.31 9.08
CA LYS A 148 2.18 0.28 8.32
C LYS A 148 3.35 0.66 9.22
N VAL A 149 3.07 1.21 10.39
CA VAL A 149 4.08 1.57 11.39
C VAL A 149 4.80 0.30 11.89
N SER A 150 4.06 -0.75 12.27
CA SER A 150 4.63 -2.02 12.71
C SER A 150 5.48 -2.66 11.61
N LEU A 151 5.06 -2.55 10.32
CA LEU A 151 5.87 -2.98 9.17
C LEU A 151 7.20 -2.23 9.04
N ALA A 152 7.19 -0.92 9.24
CA ALA A 152 8.39 -0.09 9.20
C ALA A 152 9.36 -0.42 10.35
N ARG A 153 8.84 -0.91 11.48
CA ARG A 153 9.62 -1.40 12.63
C ARG A 153 10.06 -2.86 12.49
N GLY A 154 9.66 -3.54 11.42
CA GLY A 154 9.98 -4.96 11.21
C GLY A 154 9.10 -5.95 11.97
N GLN A 155 8.06 -5.49 12.66
CA GLN A 155 7.15 -6.26 13.49
C GLN A 155 6.04 -6.90 12.64
N LEU A 156 6.39 -7.96 11.89
CA LEU A 156 5.49 -8.56 10.88
C LEU A 156 4.22 -9.19 11.46
N ALA A 157 4.28 -9.74 12.69
CA ALA A 157 3.13 -10.36 13.32
C ALA A 157 2.10 -9.30 13.73
N GLU A 158 2.55 -8.26 14.41
CA GLU A 158 1.74 -7.12 14.84
C GLU A 158 1.17 -6.35 13.64
N ALA A 159 2.00 -6.14 12.60
CA ALA A 159 1.54 -5.52 11.37
C ALA A 159 0.38 -6.31 10.72
N ARG A 160 0.47 -7.65 10.72
CA ARG A 160 -0.60 -8.50 10.19
C ARG A 160 -1.88 -8.34 11.00
N GLU A 161 -1.77 -8.40 12.33
CA GLU A 161 -2.91 -8.26 13.23
C GLU A 161 -3.66 -6.94 12.99
N HIS A 162 -2.93 -5.82 12.94
CA HIS A 162 -3.53 -4.52 12.65
C HIS A 162 -4.21 -4.46 11.29
N GLN A 163 -3.63 -5.06 10.24
CA GLN A 163 -4.30 -5.10 8.94
C GLN A 163 -5.55 -6.00 8.94
N GLU A 164 -5.52 -7.10 9.69
CA GLU A 164 -6.69 -7.97 9.89
C GLU A 164 -7.80 -7.23 10.66
N GLN A 165 -7.46 -6.43 11.67
CA GLN A 165 -8.39 -5.55 12.39
C GLN A 165 -9.00 -4.49 11.46
N ALA A 166 -8.19 -3.82 10.64
CA ALA A 166 -8.70 -2.88 9.65
C ALA A 166 -9.74 -3.53 8.70
N LEU A 167 -9.48 -4.78 8.25
CA LEU A 167 -10.41 -5.52 7.39
C LEU A 167 -11.63 -6.07 8.15
N ALA A 168 -11.53 -6.31 9.44
CA ALA A 168 -12.69 -6.68 10.25
C ALA A 168 -13.66 -5.50 10.38
N LEU A 169 -13.15 -4.26 10.46
CA LEU A 169 -13.93 -3.03 10.52
C LEU A 169 -14.45 -2.61 9.13
N ASP A 170 -13.58 -2.66 8.12
CA ASP A 170 -13.94 -2.39 6.71
C ASP A 170 -13.41 -3.52 5.80
N PRO A 171 -14.26 -4.50 5.44
CA PRO A 171 -13.89 -5.60 4.54
C PRO A 171 -13.51 -5.15 3.12
N ALA A 172 -13.82 -3.91 2.73
CA ALA A 172 -13.48 -3.36 1.43
C ALA A 172 -12.18 -2.52 1.44
N HIS A 173 -11.51 -2.39 2.58
CA HIS A 173 -10.31 -1.57 2.74
C HIS A 173 -9.15 -2.08 1.88
N SER A 174 -9.04 -1.55 0.67
CA SER A 174 -8.05 -1.99 -0.34
C SER A 174 -6.59 -1.82 0.10
N GLY A 175 -6.28 -0.77 0.86
CA GLY A 175 -4.96 -0.54 1.44
C GLY A 175 -4.54 -1.66 2.39
N ALA A 176 -5.42 -2.10 3.29
CA ALA A 176 -5.14 -3.18 4.24
C ALA A 176 -4.97 -4.53 3.52
N MET A 177 -5.80 -4.82 2.51
CA MET A 177 -5.62 -5.99 1.65
C MET A 177 -4.24 -5.99 0.98
N ASN A 178 -3.81 -4.84 0.44
CA ASN A 178 -2.51 -4.70 -0.20
C ASN A 178 -1.35 -4.93 0.78
N GLU A 179 -1.43 -4.36 1.98
CA GLU A 179 -0.39 -4.57 3.00
C GLU A 179 -0.33 -6.03 3.47
N LEU A 180 -1.46 -6.72 3.64
CA LEU A 180 -1.47 -8.17 3.91
C LEU A 180 -0.81 -8.95 2.78
N GLY A 181 -1.05 -8.57 1.53
CA GLY A 181 -0.35 -9.14 0.38
C GLY A 181 1.17 -8.97 0.50
N ARG A 182 1.65 -7.79 0.88
CA ARG A 182 3.08 -7.50 1.09
C ARG A 182 3.66 -8.29 2.27
N ILE A 183 2.93 -8.42 3.38
CA ILE A 183 3.34 -9.22 4.54
C ILE A 183 3.47 -10.70 4.16
N ARG A 184 2.49 -11.27 3.43
CA ARG A 184 2.55 -12.66 2.95
C ARG A 184 3.73 -12.90 2.01
N LEU A 185 4.05 -11.90 1.17
CA LEU A 185 5.20 -11.98 0.27
C LEU A 185 6.53 -12.04 1.03
N ARG A 186 6.67 -11.28 2.12
CA ARG A 186 7.85 -11.37 3.01
C ARG A 186 7.96 -12.74 3.70
N ARG A 187 6.84 -13.42 3.91
CA ARG A 187 6.78 -14.79 4.46
C ARG A 187 6.87 -15.88 3.38
N HIS A 188 7.23 -15.53 2.15
CA HIS A 188 7.32 -16.43 0.98
C HIS A 188 5.98 -17.08 0.56
N ASP A 189 4.83 -16.64 1.08
CA ASP A 189 3.50 -17.06 0.63
C ASP A 189 3.08 -16.24 -0.59
N THR A 190 3.61 -16.61 -1.74
CA THR A 190 3.32 -15.94 -3.03
C THR A 190 1.87 -16.09 -3.44
N ALA A 191 1.26 -17.26 -3.22
CA ALA A 191 -0.13 -17.51 -3.60
C ALA A 191 -1.11 -16.69 -2.75
N GLY A 192 -0.87 -16.62 -1.44
CA GLY A 192 -1.63 -15.77 -0.54
C GLY A 192 -1.48 -14.28 -0.86
N ALA A 193 -0.27 -13.83 -1.18
CA ALA A 193 -0.01 -12.45 -1.57
C ALA A 193 -0.80 -12.03 -2.82
N ILE A 194 -0.80 -12.88 -3.86
CA ILE A 194 -1.55 -12.61 -5.10
C ILE A 194 -3.07 -12.52 -4.82
N ARG A 195 -3.62 -13.38 -3.96
CA ARG A 195 -5.05 -13.28 -3.57
C ARG A 195 -5.39 -11.90 -3.00
N HIS A 196 -4.60 -11.43 -2.05
CA HIS A 196 -4.82 -10.13 -1.41
C HIS A 196 -4.65 -8.97 -2.40
N PHE A 197 -3.65 -8.99 -3.29
CA PHE A 197 -3.50 -7.95 -4.31
C PHE A 197 -4.64 -7.93 -5.32
N ILE A 198 -5.18 -9.11 -5.71
CA ILE A 198 -6.37 -9.18 -6.57
C ILE A 198 -7.59 -8.60 -5.85
N SER A 199 -7.78 -8.93 -4.57
CA SER A 199 -8.89 -8.38 -3.78
C SER A 199 -8.77 -6.86 -3.66
N ALA A 200 -7.58 -6.32 -3.38
CA ALA A 200 -7.32 -4.89 -3.34
C ALA A 200 -7.60 -4.20 -4.69
N ALA A 201 -7.13 -4.79 -5.80
CA ALA A 201 -7.36 -4.25 -7.14
C ALA A 201 -8.84 -4.30 -7.57
N ARG A 202 -9.66 -5.16 -6.97
CA ARG A 202 -11.11 -5.20 -7.20
C ARG A 202 -11.85 -4.17 -6.38
N ALA A 203 -11.41 -3.95 -5.14
CA ALA A 203 -12.00 -2.95 -4.27
C ALA A 203 -11.78 -1.53 -4.81
N THR A 204 -10.60 -1.27 -5.39
CA THR A 204 -10.23 0.05 -5.94
C THR A 204 -9.51 -0.13 -7.29
N PRO A 205 -10.26 -0.29 -8.41
CA PRO A 205 -9.67 -0.58 -9.73
C PRO A 205 -8.80 0.56 -10.29
N GLU A 206 -9.05 1.79 -9.88
CA GLU A 206 -8.31 2.98 -10.31
C GLU A 206 -6.89 3.03 -9.74
N GLU A 207 -6.65 2.38 -8.61
CA GLU A 207 -5.35 2.36 -7.96
C GLU A 207 -4.37 1.39 -8.64
N ARG A 208 -3.53 1.94 -9.52
CA ARG A 208 -2.55 1.17 -10.31
C ARG A 208 -1.50 0.43 -9.47
N ILE A 209 -1.34 0.80 -8.20
CA ILE A 209 -0.33 0.19 -7.32
C ILE A 209 -0.62 -1.30 -7.07
N TYR A 210 -1.88 -1.68 -6.92
CA TYR A 210 -2.28 -3.06 -6.63
C TYR A 210 -2.00 -3.97 -7.82
N SER A 211 -2.32 -3.50 -9.02
CA SER A 211 -2.02 -4.21 -10.25
C SER A 211 -0.51 -4.34 -10.50
N ARG A 212 0.25 -3.29 -10.21
CA ARG A 212 1.73 -3.34 -10.30
C ARG A 212 2.32 -4.35 -9.33
N ASN A 213 1.78 -4.49 -8.12
CA ASN A 213 2.24 -5.48 -7.14
C ASN A 213 2.01 -6.91 -7.65
N ILE A 214 0.88 -7.19 -8.31
CA ILE A 214 0.65 -8.50 -8.95
C ILE A 214 1.70 -8.77 -10.02
N ASP A 215 1.98 -7.79 -10.91
CA ASP A 215 3.00 -7.91 -11.94
C ASP A 215 4.38 -8.20 -11.37
N VAL A 216 4.78 -7.46 -10.33
CA VAL A 216 6.07 -7.62 -9.67
C VAL A 216 6.22 -9.04 -9.10
N VAL A 217 5.17 -9.56 -8.44
CA VAL A 217 5.20 -10.91 -7.86
C VAL A 217 5.29 -11.98 -8.95
N LEU A 218 4.46 -11.89 -9.97
CA LEU A 218 4.48 -12.82 -11.11
C LEU A 218 5.85 -12.81 -11.80
N LEU A 219 6.35 -11.61 -12.11
CA LEU A 219 7.64 -11.44 -12.76
C LEU A 219 8.79 -12.00 -11.92
N ARG A 220 8.80 -11.74 -10.60
CA ARG A 220 9.82 -12.24 -9.67
C ARG A 220 9.79 -13.77 -9.58
N THR A 221 8.60 -14.36 -9.55
CA THR A 221 8.44 -15.82 -9.49
C THR A 221 8.94 -16.48 -10.77
N VAL A 222 8.52 -15.97 -11.93
CA VAL A 222 8.96 -16.47 -13.24
C VAL A 222 10.47 -16.31 -13.42
N SER A 223 11.02 -15.13 -13.07
CA SER A 223 12.46 -14.87 -13.17
C SER A 223 13.28 -15.81 -12.30
N ARG A 224 12.85 -16.04 -11.05
CA ARG A 224 13.53 -16.94 -10.13
C ARG A 224 13.54 -18.38 -10.66
N THR A 225 12.40 -18.83 -11.18
CA THR A 225 12.30 -20.15 -11.81
C THR A 225 13.24 -20.28 -13.00
N ILE A 226 13.24 -19.31 -13.93
CA ILE A 226 14.13 -19.27 -15.08
C ILE A 226 15.60 -19.27 -14.63
N TYR A 227 15.96 -18.47 -13.62
CA TYR A 227 17.32 -18.38 -13.11
C TYR A 227 17.84 -19.71 -12.58
N VAL A 228 17.09 -20.36 -11.70
CA VAL A 228 17.45 -21.68 -11.15
C VAL A 228 17.65 -22.70 -12.26
N PHE A 229 16.82 -22.69 -13.28
CA PHE A 229 16.95 -23.57 -14.45
C PHE A 229 18.21 -23.33 -15.24
N THR A 230 18.51 -22.04 -15.47
CA THR A 230 19.72 -21.67 -16.20
C THR A 230 20.94 -22.20 -15.48
N LEU A 231 20.97 -22.01 -14.16
CA LEU A 231 22.09 -22.47 -13.36
C LEU A 231 22.26 -24.00 -13.41
N VAL A 232 21.17 -24.74 -13.23
CA VAL A 232 21.18 -26.21 -13.31
C VAL A 232 21.56 -26.70 -14.70
N ALA A 233 21.00 -26.09 -15.75
CA ALA A 233 21.36 -26.45 -17.12
C ALA A 233 22.83 -26.18 -17.44
N LEU A 234 23.38 -25.04 -17.00
CA LEU A 234 24.80 -24.71 -17.17
C LEU A 234 25.72 -25.68 -16.43
N ILE A 235 25.36 -26.08 -15.21
CA ILE A 235 26.12 -27.10 -14.44
C ILE A 235 26.10 -28.44 -15.19
N LEU A 236 24.94 -28.88 -15.68
CA LEU A 236 24.81 -30.14 -16.42
C LEU A 236 25.54 -30.15 -17.76
N ILE A 237 25.68 -29.00 -18.41
CA ILE A 237 26.47 -28.86 -19.64
C ILE A 237 27.96 -28.85 -19.34
N TRP A 238 28.36 -28.22 -18.23
CA TRP A 238 29.78 -28.02 -17.88
C TRP A 238 30.47 -29.31 -17.40
N ILE A 239 29.79 -30.17 -16.62
CA ILE A 239 30.35 -31.38 -16.03
C ILE A 239 30.92 -32.35 -17.11
N PRO A 240 30.17 -32.74 -18.16
CA PRO A 240 30.71 -33.66 -19.17
C PRO A 240 31.80 -33.01 -20.01
N ALA A 241 31.80 -31.70 -20.18
CA ALA A 241 32.87 -30.98 -20.91
C ALA A 241 34.22 -31.02 -20.18
N VAL A 242 34.19 -31.05 -18.84
CA VAL A 242 35.42 -31.06 -18.00
C VAL A 242 35.89 -32.49 -17.69
N THR A 243 34.95 -33.46 -17.54
CA THR A 243 35.25 -34.80 -17.02
C THR A 243 35.46 -35.86 -18.12
N HIS A 244 35.26 -35.52 -19.40
CA HIS A 244 35.33 -36.46 -20.52
C HIS A 244 34.42 -37.73 -20.37
N LEU A 245 33.39 -37.65 -19.52
CA LEU A 245 32.44 -38.73 -19.29
C LEU A 245 31.44 -38.89 -20.44
N ASP A 246 30.87 -40.10 -20.55
CA ASP A 246 29.80 -40.36 -21.53
C ASP A 246 28.70 -39.31 -21.48
N ARG A 247 28.27 -38.81 -22.65
CA ARG A 247 27.30 -37.71 -22.77
C ARG A 247 25.86 -38.13 -22.49
N LEU A 248 25.53 -39.41 -22.69
CA LEU A 248 24.18 -39.94 -22.61
C LEU A 248 23.51 -39.69 -21.25
N PRO A 249 24.15 -39.95 -20.07
CA PRO A 249 23.52 -39.69 -18.79
C PRO A 249 23.24 -38.20 -18.54
N PHE A 250 24.05 -37.31 -19.11
CA PHE A 250 23.84 -35.85 -18.95
C PHE A 250 22.71 -35.33 -19.86
N VAL A 251 22.50 -35.92 -21.02
CA VAL A 251 21.34 -35.65 -21.90
C VAL A 251 20.06 -36.03 -21.17
N ILE A 252 20.05 -37.22 -20.55
CA ILE A 252 18.91 -37.70 -19.76
C ILE A 252 18.66 -36.78 -18.58
N ALA A 253 19.69 -36.40 -17.82
CA ALA A 253 19.60 -35.50 -16.68
C ALA A 253 19.06 -34.11 -17.09
N LEU A 254 19.46 -33.58 -18.26
CA LEU A 254 18.93 -32.31 -18.78
C LEU A 254 17.44 -32.42 -19.14
N GLY A 255 17.03 -33.52 -19.77
CA GLY A 255 15.62 -33.80 -20.04
C GLY A 255 14.78 -33.93 -18.77
N MET A 256 15.30 -34.64 -17.76
CA MET A 256 14.65 -34.75 -16.46
C MET A 256 14.52 -33.40 -15.73
N THR A 257 15.57 -32.56 -15.77
CA THR A 257 15.50 -31.22 -15.17
C THR A 257 14.50 -30.33 -15.91
N ALA A 258 14.41 -30.36 -17.21
CA ALA A 258 13.41 -29.65 -17.98
C ALA A 258 11.99 -30.12 -17.61
N GLY A 259 11.78 -31.43 -17.52
CA GLY A 259 10.49 -32.02 -17.07
C GLY A 259 10.12 -31.64 -15.65
N LEU A 260 11.04 -31.74 -14.69
CA LEU A 260 10.83 -31.34 -13.29
C LEU A 260 10.46 -29.86 -13.17
N THR A 261 11.01 -29.03 -14.04
CA THR A 261 10.68 -27.62 -14.04
C THR A 261 9.31 -27.34 -14.58
N ALA A 262 8.97 -27.92 -15.68
CA ALA A 262 7.62 -27.78 -16.20
C ALA A 262 6.61 -28.26 -15.15
N ALA A 263 6.92 -29.35 -14.44
CA ALA A 263 6.11 -29.85 -13.35
C ALA A 263 6.06 -28.86 -12.16
N CYS A 264 7.18 -28.29 -11.73
CA CYS A 264 7.21 -27.27 -10.67
C CYS A 264 6.45 -26.01 -11.07
N PHE A 265 6.61 -25.55 -12.31
CA PHE A 265 5.86 -24.40 -12.83
C PHE A 265 4.34 -24.71 -12.89
N ALA A 266 3.96 -25.85 -13.39
CA ALA A 266 2.57 -26.29 -13.41
C ALA A 266 1.99 -26.39 -11.99
N TRP A 267 2.74 -26.94 -11.03
CA TRP A 267 2.34 -27.02 -9.63
C TRP A 267 2.15 -25.62 -8.97
N ILE A 268 3.06 -24.67 -9.22
CA ILE A 268 2.92 -23.29 -8.77
C ILE A 268 1.64 -22.66 -9.36
N VAL A 269 1.42 -22.83 -10.67
CA VAL A 269 0.23 -22.31 -11.35
C VAL A 269 -1.04 -22.97 -10.82
N LEU A 270 -1.02 -24.27 -10.55
CA LEU A 270 -2.17 -25.02 -10.01
C LEU A 270 -2.52 -24.60 -8.57
N ARG A 271 -1.55 -24.15 -7.78
CA ARG A 271 -1.77 -23.60 -6.43
C ARG A 271 -2.28 -22.16 -6.44
N MET A 272 -2.19 -21.46 -7.54
CA MET A 272 -2.75 -20.12 -7.68
C MET A 272 -4.28 -20.12 -7.66
N PRO A 273 -4.93 -19.02 -7.19
CA PRO A 273 -6.38 -18.85 -7.30
C PRO A 273 -6.86 -19.02 -8.75
N ARG A 274 -8.08 -19.50 -8.95
CA ARG A 274 -8.67 -19.72 -10.30
C ARG A 274 -8.51 -18.51 -11.23
N GLU A 275 -8.58 -17.32 -10.69
CA GLU A 275 -8.47 -16.05 -11.41
C GLU A 275 -7.04 -15.77 -11.87
N ALA A 276 -6.07 -15.91 -10.95
CA ALA A 276 -4.66 -15.80 -11.28
C ALA A 276 -4.26 -16.83 -12.35
N ARG A 277 -4.80 -18.07 -12.28
CA ARG A 277 -4.61 -19.10 -13.31
C ARG A 277 -5.16 -18.66 -14.67
N ARG A 278 -6.33 -18.02 -14.70
CA ARG A 278 -6.91 -17.49 -15.94
C ARG A 278 -6.02 -16.39 -16.53
N LEU A 279 -5.48 -15.52 -15.68
CA LEU A 279 -4.55 -14.46 -16.07
C LEU A 279 -3.25 -15.05 -16.64
N VAL A 280 -2.63 -15.98 -15.93
CA VAL A 280 -1.41 -16.67 -16.40
C VAL A 280 -1.67 -17.40 -17.73
N ARG A 281 -2.77 -18.14 -17.86
CA ARG A 281 -3.14 -18.82 -19.11
C ARG A 281 -3.35 -17.86 -20.29
N ARG A 282 -4.01 -16.71 -20.05
CA ARG A 282 -4.17 -15.66 -21.07
C ARG A 282 -2.83 -15.06 -21.46
N THR A 283 -1.96 -14.78 -20.47
CA THR A 283 -0.62 -14.25 -20.71
C THR A 283 0.23 -15.23 -21.51
N LEU A 284 0.22 -16.52 -21.16
CA LEU A 284 0.96 -17.57 -21.89
C LEU A 284 0.44 -17.80 -23.32
N ARG A 285 -0.85 -17.58 -23.57
CA ARG A 285 -1.47 -17.68 -24.90
C ARG A 285 -1.27 -16.43 -25.75
N ALA A 286 -0.77 -15.34 -25.18
CA ALA A 286 -0.46 -14.15 -25.97
C ALA A 286 0.64 -14.49 -27.01
N PRO A 287 0.44 -14.19 -28.31
CA PRO A 287 1.35 -14.67 -29.38
C PRO A 287 2.80 -14.22 -29.16
N ARG A 288 3.01 -13.03 -28.60
CA ARG A 288 4.36 -12.52 -28.27
C ARG A 288 5.03 -13.29 -27.12
N VAL A 289 4.24 -13.77 -26.13
CA VAL A 289 4.76 -14.54 -25.00
C VAL A 289 5.05 -15.97 -25.44
N ALA A 290 4.13 -16.56 -26.21
CA ALA A 290 4.34 -17.88 -26.81
C ALA A 290 5.57 -17.87 -27.71
N ALA A 291 5.75 -16.85 -28.55
CA ALA A 291 6.94 -16.69 -29.41
C ALA A 291 8.23 -16.53 -28.57
N ALA A 292 8.18 -15.75 -27.49
CA ALA A 292 9.36 -15.56 -26.61
C ALA A 292 9.73 -16.85 -25.86
N LEU A 293 8.73 -17.61 -25.38
CA LEU A 293 8.96 -18.90 -24.75
C LEU A 293 9.50 -19.92 -25.76
N ALA A 294 8.97 -19.92 -26.98
CA ALA A 294 9.46 -20.74 -28.07
C ALA A 294 10.91 -20.40 -28.46
N LEU A 295 11.25 -19.10 -28.55
CA LEU A 295 12.61 -18.63 -28.77
C LEU A 295 13.57 -19.05 -27.65
N ALA A 296 13.13 -18.90 -26.37
CA ALA A 296 13.92 -19.32 -25.23
C ALA A 296 14.16 -20.83 -25.20
N SER A 297 13.12 -21.63 -25.51
CA SER A 297 13.22 -23.09 -25.58
C SER A 297 14.05 -23.53 -26.78
N GLY A 298 13.85 -22.88 -27.95
CA GLY A 298 14.62 -23.10 -29.15
C GLY A 298 16.12 -22.76 -28.95
N GLY A 299 16.43 -21.63 -28.32
CA GLY A 299 17.80 -21.24 -27.96
C GLY A 299 18.50 -22.27 -27.06
N VAL A 300 17.79 -22.81 -26.08
CA VAL A 300 18.31 -23.88 -25.22
C VAL A 300 18.52 -25.17 -26.03
N ALA A 301 17.59 -25.54 -26.91
CA ALA A 301 17.72 -26.73 -27.77
C ALA A 301 18.89 -26.62 -28.75
N VAL A 302 19.08 -25.43 -29.36
CA VAL A 302 20.23 -25.15 -30.24
C VAL A 302 21.54 -25.22 -29.46
N ALA A 303 21.63 -24.57 -28.32
CA ALA A 303 22.81 -24.61 -27.46
C ALA A 303 23.17 -26.05 -27.03
N PHE A 304 22.12 -26.83 -26.73
CA PHE A 304 22.26 -28.24 -26.40
C PHE A 304 22.76 -29.06 -27.59
N GLY A 305 22.17 -28.87 -28.79
CA GLY A 305 22.61 -29.52 -30.01
C GLY A 305 24.07 -29.23 -30.34
N LEU A 306 24.48 -27.97 -30.22
CA LEU A 306 25.88 -27.57 -30.41
C LEU A 306 26.84 -28.32 -29.49
N VAL A 307 26.50 -28.45 -28.20
CA VAL A 307 27.35 -29.15 -27.22
C VAL A 307 27.27 -30.68 -27.40
N ALA A 308 26.13 -31.23 -27.73
CA ALA A 308 25.95 -32.67 -27.91
C ALA A 308 26.67 -33.23 -29.13
N PHE A 309 26.73 -32.46 -30.23
CA PHE A 309 27.29 -32.89 -31.49
C PHE A 309 28.67 -32.30 -31.81
N ALA A 310 29.20 -31.39 -30.99
CA ALA A 310 30.55 -30.84 -31.15
C ALA A 310 31.61 -31.94 -31.01
N PRO A 311 32.69 -31.94 -31.86
CA PRO A 311 33.86 -32.77 -31.63
C PRO A 311 34.48 -32.48 -30.25
N ALA A 312 35.04 -33.48 -29.59
CA ALA A 312 35.61 -33.34 -28.25
C ALA A 312 36.76 -32.29 -28.21
N ALA A 313 37.46 -32.09 -29.32
CA ALA A 313 38.52 -31.11 -29.46
C ALA A 313 38.04 -29.65 -29.48
N ASP A 314 36.80 -29.37 -29.87
CA ASP A 314 36.24 -28.00 -30.07
C ASP A 314 35.33 -27.55 -28.96
N LEU A 315 35.14 -28.34 -27.91
CA LEU A 315 34.24 -28.05 -26.79
C LEU A 315 34.56 -26.73 -26.09
N THR A 316 35.84 -26.36 -26.00
CA THR A 316 36.27 -25.09 -25.38
C THR A 316 35.79 -23.85 -26.13
N GLY A 317 35.64 -23.93 -27.45
CA GLY A 317 35.12 -22.85 -28.30
C GLY A 317 33.57 -22.82 -28.33
N VAL A 318 32.92 -23.99 -28.30
CA VAL A 318 31.48 -24.15 -28.46
C VAL A 318 30.75 -23.80 -27.14
N LEU A 319 31.36 -24.10 -26.00
CA LEU A 319 30.74 -23.89 -24.67
C LEU A 319 30.36 -22.43 -24.40
N PRO A 320 31.26 -21.44 -24.58
CA PRO A 320 30.94 -20.03 -24.41
C PRO A 320 29.76 -19.58 -25.32
N VAL A 321 29.76 -20.05 -26.57
CA VAL A 321 28.72 -19.71 -27.54
C VAL A 321 27.36 -20.28 -27.10
N ALA A 322 27.31 -21.52 -26.64
CA ALA A 322 26.10 -22.15 -26.10
C ALA A 322 25.55 -21.41 -24.86
N VAL A 323 26.44 -20.96 -23.96
CA VAL A 323 26.08 -20.12 -22.80
C VAL A 323 25.48 -18.79 -23.26
N VAL A 324 26.13 -18.08 -24.17
CA VAL A 324 25.66 -16.78 -24.68
C VAL A 324 24.29 -16.92 -25.35
N ILE A 325 24.09 -17.94 -26.19
CA ILE A 325 22.79 -18.21 -26.84
C ILE A 325 21.71 -18.46 -25.79
N THR A 326 22.01 -19.28 -24.77
CA THR A 326 21.05 -19.61 -23.69
C THR A 326 20.68 -18.37 -22.89
N VAL A 327 21.63 -17.53 -22.52
CA VAL A 327 21.42 -16.29 -21.77
C VAL A 327 20.65 -15.27 -22.60
N ALA A 328 21.04 -15.06 -23.86
CA ALA A 328 20.37 -14.11 -24.77
C ALA A 328 18.91 -14.51 -25.05
N ALA A 329 18.64 -15.79 -25.33
CA ALA A 329 17.29 -16.31 -25.55
C ALA A 329 16.40 -16.10 -24.31
N ARG A 330 16.93 -16.22 -23.10
CA ARG A 330 16.22 -16.02 -21.84
C ARG A 330 15.99 -14.56 -21.48
N LEU A 331 16.95 -13.69 -21.78
CA LEU A 331 16.75 -12.24 -21.63
C LEU A 331 15.65 -11.74 -22.57
N ALA A 332 15.60 -12.25 -23.82
CA ALA A 332 14.53 -11.94 -24.76
C ALA A 332 13.15 -12.43 -24.26
N ALA A 333 13.08 -13.66 -23.75
CA ALA A 333 11.87 -14.19 -23.13
C ALA A 333 11.40 -13.36 -21.93
N PHE A 334 12.32 -12.96 -21.08
CA PHE A 334 12.04 -12.10 -19.94
C PHE A 334 11.49 -10.72 -20.34
N ALA A 335 12.10 -10.08 -21.32
CA ALA A 335 11.64 -8.79 -21.84
C ALA A 335 10.23 -8.87 -22.44
N ALA A 336 9.93 -9.95 -23.17
CA ALA A 336 8.62 -10.18 -23.76
C ALA A 336 7.53 -10.47 -22.69
N LEU A 337 7.87 -11.28 -21.66
CA LEU A 337 6.97 -11.53 -20.52
C LEU A 337 6.65 -10.25 -19.77
N ARG A 338 7.66 -9.40 -19.53
CA ARG A 338 7.51 -8.10 -18.87
C ARG A 338 6.58 -7.15 -19.66
N GLY A 339 6.72 -7.12 -20.99
CA GLY A 339 5.88 -6.32 -21.88
C GLY A 339 4.43 -6.81 -21.94
N ALA A 340 4.23 -8.12 -22.00
CA ALA A 340 2.91 -8.75 -22.07
C ALA A 340 2.13 -8.62 -20.75
N ALA A 341 2.77 -8.82 -19.59
CA ALA A 341 2.16 -8.64 -18.30
C ALA A 341 1.59 -7.22 -18.11
N ARG A 342 2.35 -6.19 -18.51
CA ARG A 342 1.89 -4.79 -18.47
C ARG A 342 0.67 -4.51 -19.35
N LYS A 343 0.55 -5.16 -20.50
CA LYS A 343 -0.53 -4.90 -21.47
C LYS A 343 -1.82 -5.62 -21.09
N HIS A 344 -1.73 -6.89 -20.66
CA HIS A 344 -2.90 -7.69 -20.29
C HIS A 344 -3.58 -7.24 -19.00
N LEU A 345 -2.80 -6.78 -18.02
CA LEU A 345 -3.37 -6.30 -16.78
C LEU A 345 -4.21 -5.04 -16.98
N ARG A 346 -3.79 -4.13 -17.88
CA ARG A 346 -4.62 -2.98 -18.28
C ARG A 346 -5.97 -3.39 -18.86
N VAL A 347 -5.98 -4.42 -19.71
CA VAL A 347 -7.20 -4.92 -20.36
C VAL A 347 -8.13 -5.62 -19.36
N VAL A 348 -7.59 -6.36 -18.38
CA VAL A 348 -8.40 -7.05 -17.36
C VAL A 348 -9.05 -6.04 -16.41
N LEU A 349 -8.33 -4.97 -16.05
CA LEU A 349 -8.87 -3.91 -15.20
C LEU A 349 -9.86 -3.00 -15.93
N SER A 350 -9.71 -2.80 -17.23
CA SER A 350 -10.67 -2.05 -18.05
C SER A 350 -11.93 -2.87 -18.42
N ALA A 351 -11.88 -4.19 -18.33
CA ALA A 351 -13.02 -5.08 -18.59
C ALA A 351 -13.93 -5.29 -17.36
N VAL A 352 -13.52 -4.84 -16.18
CA VAL A 352 -14.39 -4.73 -15.00
C VAL A 352 -15.25 -3.49 -15.20
N ARG A 353 -16.49 -3.71 -15.69
CA ARG A 353 -17.45 -2.60 -15.91
C ARG A 353 -17.70 -1.89 -14.58
N PRO A 354 -17.73 -0.54 -14.55
CA PRO A 354 -18.10 0.22 -13.36
C PRO A 354 -19.50 -0.13 -12.82
N GLY A 355 -20.38 -0.71 -13.66
CA GLY A 355 -21.71 -1.12 -13.30
C GLY A 355 -21.82 -2.36 -12.40
N ASP A 356 -20.84 -3.25 -12.41
CA ASP A 356 -20.87 -4.44 -11.54
C ASP A 356 -20.55 -4.12 -10.07
N LEU A 357 -20.04 -2.91 -9.80
CA LEU A 357 -19.75 -2.39 -8.47
C LEU A 357 -20.87 -1.47 -7.92
N ALA A 358 -21.80 -1.02 -8.77
CA ALA A 358 -22.88 -0.08 -8.41
C ALA A 358 -23.99 -0.71 -7.56
N HIS A 359 -23.98 -2.01 -7.30
CA HIS A 359 -25.00 -2.70 -6.49
C HIS A 359 -24.52 -3.20 -5.12
N ARG A 360 -23.42 -2.66 -4.59
CA ARG A 360 -23.21 -2.73 -3.14
C ARG A 360 -23.64 -1.41 -2.52
N PRO A 361 -24.58 -1.41 -1.57
CA PRO A 361 -24.85 -0.24 -0.78
C PRO A 361 -23.53 0.14 -0.12
N GLN A 362 -23.00 1.30 -0.47
CA GLN A 362 -21.97 1.94 0.33
C GLN A 362 -22.60 2.11 1.70
N GLY A 363 -22.18 1.30 2.66
CA GLY A 363 -22.59 1.42 4.04
C GLY A 363 -22.32 2.86 4.47
N GLU A 364 -23.23 3.40 5.25
CA GLU A 364 -23.26 4.76 5.78
C GLU A 364 -22.01 5.20 6.56
N HIS A 365 -20.94 4.40 6.53
CA HIS A 365 -19.69 4.64 7.27
C HIS A 365 -18.84 5.80 6.73
N GLY A 366 -19.12 6.29 5.51
CA GLY A 366 -18.52 7.53 5.01
C GLY A 366 -19.17 8.82 5.54
N ARG A 367 -20.36 8.72 6.13
CA ARG A 367 -21.08 9.90 6.66
C ARG A 367 -20.73 10.24 8.10
N ALA A 368 -20.23 9.30 8.89
CA ALA A 368 -19.87 9.57 10.28
C ALA A 368 -18.59 10.42 10.43
N ALA A 369 -17.74 10.49 9.40
CA ALA A 369 -16.53 11.32 9.40
C ALA A 369 -16.78 12.78 8.98
N GLN A 370 -18.01 13.15 8.66
CA GLN A 370 -18.37 14.49 8.18
C GLN A 370 -19.48 15.16 9.01
N GLN A 371 -19.66 14.77 10.27
CA GLN A 371 -20.46 15.63 11.14
C GLN A 371 -19.67 16.92 11.34
N PRO A 372 -20.23 18.08 10.97
CA PRO A 372 -19.69 19.35 11.41
C PRO A 372 -19.83 19.35 12.93
N VAL A 373 -18.71 19.40 13.62
CA VAL A 373 -18.72 19.79 15.03
C VAL A 373 -19.06 21.28 15.01
N ASP A 374 -20.36 21.60 15.14
CA ASP A 374 -20.77 22.90 15.59
C ASP A 374 -20.19 23.07 16.98
N GLY A 375 -19.08 23.81 17.04
CA GLY A 375 -18.54 24.27 18.28
C GLY A 375 -19.60 25.17 18.95
N PRO A 376 -19.67 25.16 20.28
CA PRO A 376 -20.60 26.03 20.98
C PRO A 376 -20.16 27.47 20.73
N HIS A 377 -20.89 28.18 19.87
CA HIS A 377 -20.82 29.64 19.82
C HIS A 377 -21.28 30.18 21.17
N ALA A 378 -20.36 30.86 21.80
CA ALA A 378 -20.61 31.72 22.93
C ALA A 378 -21.54 32.87 22.52
N GLU A 379 -22.81 32.77 22.83
CA GLU A 379 -23.70 33.91 23.01
C GLU A 379 -24.84 33.46 23.93
N ASP A 380 -24.70 33.76 25.18
CA ASP A 380 -25.76 34.45 25.94
C ASP A 380 -25.15 35.14 27.19
N ARG A 381 -25.00 36.47 27.07
CA ARG A 381 -24.88 37.37 28.21
C ARG A 381 -26.28 37.91 28.48
N GLY A 382 -26.86 37.49 29.60
CA GLY A 382 -28.09 38.14 29.98
C GLY A 382 -28.72 37.69 31.29
N ARG A 383 -28.26 38.32 32.38
CA ARG A 383 -28.99 38.68 33.62
C ARG A 383 -29.24 37.65 34.72
N PRO A 384 -29.10 38.12 35.97
CA PRO A 384 -29.25 37.31 37.19
C PRO A 384 -30.67 37.41 37.76
N GLU A 385 -31.22 36.33 38.22
CA GLU A 385 -32.28 36.40 39.24
C GLU A 385 -31.96 35.53 40.45
N ARG A 386 -32.28 36.15 41.54
CA ARG A 386 -32.05 35.85 42.96
C ARG A 386 -32.84 34.64 43.45
N GLY A 387 -32.33 33.96 44.43
CA GLY A 387 -33.11 33.64 45.63
C GLY A 387 -33.25 32.14 45.92
N GLY A 388 -32.72 31.74 47.11
CA GLY A 388 -33.22 30.54 47.78
C GLY A 388 -32.13 29.70 48.46
N GLN A 389 -31.65 30.20 49.60
CA GLN A 389 -31.30 29.55 50.89
C GLN A 389 -31.27 28.01 50.95
N ARG A 390 -30.07 27.49 51.26
CA ARG A 390 -29.57 26.56 52.35
C ARG A 390 -30.58 25.59 53.04
N PRO A 391 -30.12 24.52 53.77
CA PRO A 391 -28.84 24.24 54.40
C PRO A 391 -28.30 22.78 54.26
N VAL A 392 -26.98 22.63 54.42
CA VAL A 392 -26.22 21.91 55.48
C VAL A 392 -26.73 20.50 55.87
N ASP A 393 -25.88 19.50 55.66
CA ASP A 393 -25.42 18.60 56.73
C ASP A 393 -24.27 17.67 56.24
N ARG A 394 -23.14 17.84 56.89
CA ARG A 394 -22.27 16.91 57.62
C ARG A 394 -21.54 15.79 56.88
N VAL A 395 -20.22 16.03 56.93
CA VAL A 395 -19.11 15.06 57.01
C VAL A 395 -19.28 14.16 58.25
N PRO A 396 -18.74 12.92 58.26
CA PRO A 396 -17.57 12.77 59.12
C PRO A 396 -16.37 12.05 58.47
N ASP A 397 -15.20 12.57 58.88
CA ASP A 397 -13.91 11.94 58.94
C ASP A 397 -13.92 10.51 59.50
N HIS A 398 -13.04 9.66 59.00
CA HIS A 398 -12.20 8.85 59.86
C HIS A 398 -10.87 8.55 59.15
N ALA A 399 -9.88 9.04 59.87
CA ALA A 399 -8.45 8.81 59.67
C ALA A 399 -8.02 7.47 60.30
N ASP A 400 -6.72 7.19 60.06
CA ASP A 400 -5.83 6.26 60.79
C ASP A 400 -5.95 4.77 60.39
N ALA A 401 -4.88 4.02 60.25
CA ALA A 401 -3.47 4.07 60.68
C ALA A 401 -2.67 2.94 60.00
N VAL A 402 -1.42 3.23 59.66
CA VAL A 402 -0.20 2.58 60.21
C VAL A 402 0.00 1.07 60.00
N SER A 403 1.06 0.69 59.31
CA SER A 403 2.36 0.11 59.72
C SER A 403 2.96 -0.63 58.52
N ARG A 404 4.12 -0.35 58.06
CA ARG A 404 5.54 -0.68 58.41
C ARG A 404 5.80 -2.16 58.70
N GLU A 405 6.90 -2.61 58.07
CA GLU A 405 7.76 -3.78 58.30
C GLU A 405 7.68 -4.82 57.19
N ASP A 406 8.73 -5.38 56.58
CA ASP A 406 10.20 -5.31 56.76
C ASP A 406 10.81 -5.73 55.42
N ALA A 407 11.74 -5.12 54.97
CA ALA A 407 13.17 -5.31 54.81
C ALA A 407 13.71 -6.75 54.95
N GLU A 408 14.65 -7.03 54.06
CA GLU A 408 15.80 -7.93 54.14
C GLU A 408 15.74 -9.31 53.49
N ARG A 409 16.67 -9.43 52.60
CA ARG A 409 17.74 -10.39 52.35
C ARG A 409 17.79 -10.85 50.90
N ALA A 410 18.75 -10.34 50.17
CA ALA A 410 20.14 -10.83 50.08
C ALA A 410 20.29 -11.97 49.10
N ASP A 411 20.97 -11.64 48.04
CA ASP A 411 21.91 -12.33 47.16
C ASP A 411 22.78 -13.38 47.88
N PRO A 412 23.66 -14.21 47.28
CA PRO A 412 23.94 -14.48 45.83
C PRO A 412 24.18 -15.99 45.51
N GLY A 413 24.50 -16.25 44.23
CA GLY A 413 25.42 -17.33 43.86
C GLY A 413 24.82 -18.55 43.11
N GLU A 414 25.04 -18.67 41.89
CA GLU A 414 25.94 -19.45 41.02
C GLU A 414 25.59 -19.20 39.55
#